data_6aa6c23201ab7be92701881b16adb45d
#
_entry.id   6aa6c23201ab7be92701881b16adb45d
#
_cell.length_a   1.000
_cell.length_b   1.000
_cell.length_c   1.000
_cell.angle_alpha   90.00
_cell.angle_beta   90.00
_cell.angle_gamma   90.00
#
_symmetry.space_group_name_H-M   'P 1'
#
loop_
_entity.id
_entity.type
_entity.pdbx_description
1 polymer ?
#
loop_
_entity_poly.entity_id
_entity_poly.type
_entity_poly.pdbx_seq_one_letter_code
_entity_poly.pdbx_strand_id
1 'polypeptide(L)'
;MSEDERLDEIKQILGATIEQFESLFESAGGFDESRVGNGWDPANLRETIYMVTPMALSDALELGESRKRSLFGLPLIRFLRIRLVEVKMVGTPKVQFVPFWVAQGYHECFFFRGSSYRINVGDDVLAVEVEGRVRNLISEEKPFRFLPEGLRRTAGKLGSLLTPKPKYFAVNDATELAYQYSEGTIYVDAYGREDVKLQEFMKSELPMREISDPEQLVMSEIGTQLVQPIETKEGVVRKLHEKTVKAPRTFIKILSNRFEVTKLSLIYVPFYVFRYRHKGRVKELRINGFTGEVAD
;
A
#
# COMPACT_ATOMS: atom_id res chain seq x y z
N MET A 1 -14.21 6.87 9.89
CA MET A 1 -13.73 7.93 10.81
C MET A 1 -13.30 9.11 9.95
N SER A 2 -13.91 10.27 10.13
CA SER A 2 -13.56 11.48 9.39
C SER A 2 -12.22 12.06 9.88
N GLU A 3 -11.62 12.95 9.08
CA GLU A 3 -10.37 13.63 9.46
C GLU A 3 -10.56 14.48 10.72
N ASP A 4 -11.75 15.04 10.89
CA ASP A 4 -12.14 15.81 12.07
C ASP A 4 -12.26 14.94 13.34
N GLU A 5 -12.82 13.74 13.24
CA GLU A 5 -12.88 12.79 14.37
C GLU A 5 -11.49 12.36 14.82
N ARG A 6 -10.54 12.20 13.88
CA ARG A 6 -9.12 11.90 14.17
C ARG A 6 -8.43 13.06 14.87
N LEU A 7 -8.69 14.30 14.41
CA LEU A 7 -8.14 15.51 15.00
C LEU A 7 -8.63 15.71 16.44
N ASP A 8 -9.90 15.39 16.71
CA ASP A 8 -10.46 15.50 18.06
C ASP A 8 -9.94 14.41 19.00
N GLU A 9 -9.73 13.19 18.52
CA GLU A 9 -9.06 12.12 19.27
C GLU A 9 -7.60 12.50 19.60
N ILE A 10 -6.87 13.09 18.65
CA ILE A 10 -5.52 13.62 18.87
C ILE A 10 -5.54 14.76 19.90
N LYS A 11 -6.48 15.69 19.82
CA LYS A 11 -6.64 16.76 20.81
C LYS A 11 -6.98 16.22 22.20
N GLN A 12 -7.76 15.17 22.28
CA GLN A 12 -8.08 14.52 23.55
C GLN A 12 -6.87 13.83 24.16
N ILE A 13 -6.01 13.22 23.35
CA ILE A 13 -4.74 12.63 23.78
C ILE A 13 -3.74 13.73 24.19
N LEU A 14 -3.66 14.82 23.44
CA LEU A 14 -2.79 15.97 23.73
C LEU A 14 -3.31 16.84 24.88
N GLY A 15 -4.64 16.82 25.12
CA GLY A 15 -5.28 17.52 26.23
C GLY A 15 -5.06 16.86 27.61
N ALA A 16 -4.35 15.73 27.62
CA ALA A 16 -3.86 15.15 28.86
C ALA A 16 -2.93 16.16 29.54
N THR A 17 -3.24 16.51 30.79
CA THR A 17 -2.45 17.45 31.57
C THR A 17 -0.99 16.95 31.69
N ILE A 18 -0.05 17.88 31.92
CA ILE A 18 1.37 17.55 32.14
C ILE A 18 1.53 16.47 33.21
N GLU A 19 0.68 16.47 34.24
CA GLU A 19 0.66 15.44 35.29
C GLU A 19 0.27 14.05 34.78
N GLN A 20 -0.66 13.97 33.83
CA GLN A 20 -0.99 12.68 33.16
C GLN A 20 0.14 12.22 32.25
N PHE A 21 0.84 13.17 31.63
CA PHE A 21 2.02 12.89 30.81
C PHE A 21 3.17 12.34 31.66
N GLU A 22 3.43 12.93 32.82
CA GLU A 22 4.42 12.46 33.79
C GLU A 22 4.04 11.08 34.36
N SER A 23 2.78 10.91 34.75
CA SER A 23 2.25 9.62 35.24
C SER A 23 2.33 8.50 34.17
N LEU A 24 2.04 8.81 32.92
CA LEU A 24 2.20 7.88 31.81
C LEU A 24 3.67 7.53 31.56
N PHE A 25 4.57 8.47 31.76
CA PHE A 25 5.99 8.29 31.59
C PHE A 25 6.61 7.47 32.73
N GLU A 26 6.22 7.73 33.98
CA GLU A 26 6.67 6.96 35.16
C GLU A 26 6.15 5.51 35.14
N SER A 27 4.94 5.30 34.62
CA SER A 27 4.38 3.94 34.44
C SER A 27 5.05 3.15 33.29
N ALA A 28 5.98 3.78 32.56
CA ALA A 28 6.62 3.26 31.36
C ALA A 28 7.78 2.28 31.61
N GLY A 29 7.78 1.59 32.72
CA GLY A 29 8.78 0.56 33.06
C GLY A 29 8.72 -0.70 32.20
N GLY A 30 8.97 -0.56 30.88
CA GLY A 30 9.10 -1.67 29.98
C GLY A 30 8.07 -1.70 28.85
N PHE A 31 8.51 -2.12 27.71
CA PHE A 31 7.70 -2.42 26.54
C PHE A 31 6.91 -3.71 26.80
N ASP A 32 5.61 -3.62 26.89
CA ASP A 32 4.71 -4.78 26.95
C ASP A 32 4.24 -5.11 25.54
N GLU A 33 4.96 -6.04 24.89
CA GLU A 33 4.59 -6.53 23.55
C GLU A 33 3.16 -7.09 23.49
N SER A 34 2.60 -7.54 24.60
CA SER A 34 1.25 -8.07 24.67
C SER A 34 0.17 -7.00 24.43
N ARG A 35 0.49 -5.72 24.63
CA ARG A 35 -0.39 -4.57 24.39
C ARG A 35 -0.29 -3.99 22.98
N VAL A 36 0.66 -4.46 22.17
CA VAL A 36 0.66 -4.24 20.71
C VAL A 36 -0.40 -5.16 20.13
N GLY A 37 -1.64 -4.94 20.51
CA GLY A 37 -2.77 -5.70 20.01
C GLY A 37 -2.90 -5.44 18.51
N ASN A 38 -2.67 -6.46 17.71
CA ASN A 38 -3.22 -6.50 16.36
C ASN A 38 -4.75 -6.43 16.54
N GLY A 39 -5.30 -5.22 16.51
CA GLY A 39 -6.71 -4.94 16.80
C GLY A 39 -7.67 -5.48 15.74
N TRP A 40 -7.19 -6.35 14.84
CA TRP A 40 -8.04 -7.00 13.86
C TRP A 40 -8.22 -8.48 14.20
N ASP A 41 -9.50 -8.87 14.28
CA ASP A 41 -9.88 -10.28 14.35
C ASP A 41 -10.36 -10.72 12.96
N PRO A 42 -9.61 -11.60 12.27
CA PRO A 42 -10.00 -12.09 10.95
C PRO A 42 -11.39 -12.70 10.91
N ALA A 43 -11.82 -13.30 12.01
CA ALA A 43 -13.14 -13.96 12.10
C ALA A 43 -14.30 -12.96 12.01
N ASN A 44 -14.09 -11.72 12.43
CA ASN A 44 -15.11 -10.66 12.41
C ASN A 44 -15.11 -9.81 11.15
N LEU A 45 -14.11 -9.97 10.26
CA LEU A 45 -14.07 -9.27 8.99
C LEU A 45 -15.12 -9.81 8.02
N ARG A 46 -16.00 -8.93 7.58
CA ARG A 46 -16.96 -9.22 6.52
C ARG A 46 -16.40 -8.83 5.18
N GLU A 47 -16.26 -9.81 4.30
CA GLU A 47 -15.98 -9.54 2.89
C GLU A 47 -17.27 -9.20 2.16
N THR A 48 -17.18 -8.24 1.23
CA THR A 48 -18.24 -7.99 0.26
C THR A 48 -17.86 -8.66 -1.05
N ILE A 49 -18.78 -9.45 -1.60
CA ILE A 49 -18.53 -10.18 -2.84
C ILE A 49 -19.19 -9.44 -3.99
N TYR A 50 -18.40 -9.16 -5.02
CA TYR A 50 -18.85 -8.48 -6.24
C TYR A 50 -18.64 -9.35 -7.46
N MET A 51 -19.50 -9.15 -8.45
CA MET A 51 -19.35 -9.72 -9.78
C MET A 51 -19.34 -8.59 -10.82
N VAL A 52 -18.34 -8.62 -11.70
CA VAL A 52 -18.27 -7.74 -12.85
C VAL A 52 -19.22 -8.26 -13.94
N THR A 53 -20.04 -7.38 -14.50
CA THR A 53 -20.99 -7.73 -15.57
C THR A 53 -20.19 -8.06 -16.84
N PRO A 54 -20.36 -9.26 -17.43
CA PRO A 54 -19.69 -9.61 -18.68
C PRO A 54 -20.25 -8.83 -19.86
N MET A 55 -19.40 -8.58 -20.88
CA MET A 55 -19.88 -8.13 -22.19
C MET A 55 -20.78 -9.19 -22.83
N ALA A 56 -21.51 -8.83 -23.86
CA ALA A 56 -22.35 -9.80 -24.58
C ALA A 56 -21.49 -10.89 -25.22
N LEU A 57 -21.99 -12.14 -25.24
CA LEU A 57 -21.28 -13.28 -25.82
C LEU A 57 -20.99 -13.07 -27.32
N SER A 58 -21.88 -12.36 -28.04
CA SER A 58 -21.68 -11.97 -29.45
C SER A 58 -20.39 -11.18 -29.64
N ASP A 59 -20.15 -10.20 -28.78
CA ASP A 59 -18.99 -9.31 -28.86
C ASP A 59 -17.70 -10.06 -28.50
N ALA A 60 -17.77 -10.91 -27.49
CA ALA A 60 -16.67 -11.79 -27.13
C ALA A 60 -16.31 -12.78 -28.24
N LEU A 61 -17.32 -13.32 -28.96
CA LEU A 61 -17.12 -14.20 -30.12
C LEU A 61 -16.43 -13.45 -31.26
N GLU A 62 -16.86 -12.22 -31.58
CA GLU A 62 -16.24 -11.40 -32.62
C GLU A 62 -14.76 -11.13 -32.30
N LEU A 63 -14.46 -10.76 -31.05
CA LEU A 63 -13.10 -10.58 -30.56
C LEU A 63 -12.28 -11.88 -30.70
N GLY A 64 -12.83 -13.01 -30.26
CA GLY A 64 -12.21 -14.32 -30.36
C GLY A 64 -11.87 -14.70 -31.81
N GLU A 65 -12.81 -14.51 -32.73
CA GLU A 65 -12.63 -14.77 -34.16
C GLU A 65 -11.55 -13.85 -34.77
N SER A 66 -11.51 -12.58 -34.36
CA SER A 66 -10.48 -11.65 -34.84
C SER A 66 -9.05 -12.04 -34.39
N ARG A 67 -8.91 -12.64 -33.21
CA ARG A 67 -7.63 -12.98 -32.58
C ARG A 67 -7.15 -14.42 -32.85
N LYS A 68 -8.02 -15.33 -33.30
CA LYS A 68 -7.70 -16.77 -33.47
C LYS A 68 -6.46 -17.06 -34.28
N ARG A 69 -6.12 -16.21 -35.27
CA ARG A 69 -4.93 -16.40 -36.13
C ARG A 69 -3.65 -16.05 -35.39
N SER A 70 -3.64 -14.94 -34.66
CA SER A 70 -2.47 -14.50 -33.87
C SER A 70 -2.08 -15.56 -32.82
N LEU A 71 -3.06 -16.25 -32.25
CA LEU A 71 -2.86 -17.35 -31.29
C LEU A 71 -1.91 -18.42 -31.81
N PHE A 72 -1.91 -18.67 -33.12
CA PHE A 72 -1.04 -19.66 -33.77
C PHE A 72 0.17 -19.04 -34.48
N GLY A 73 0.44 -17.74 -34.27
CA GLY A 73 1.55 -17.04 -34.93
C GLY A 73 1.34 -16.88 -36.45
N LEU A 74 0.10 -16.92 -36.91
CA LEU A 74 -0.20 -16.81 -38.33
C LEU A 74 -0.31 -15.29 -38.68
N PRO A 75 0.43 -14.84 -39.73
CA PRO A 75 0.37 -13.43 -40.10
C PRO A 75 -1.02 -13.05 -40.60
N LEU A 76 -1.43 -11.83 -40.27
CA LEU A 76 -2.68 -11.21 -40.74
C LEU A 76 -2.56 -10.75 -42.23
N ILE A 77 -2.08 -11.64 -43.13
CA ILE A 77 -1.88 -11.28 -44.52
C ILE A 77 -3.25 -11.28 -45.21
N ARG A 78 -3.86 -10.12 -45.35
CA ARG A 78 -5.13 -9.90 -46.04
C ARG A 78 -5.07 -10.07 -47.57
N PHE A 79 -3.85 -10.14 -48.16
CA PHE A 79 -3.68 -9.98 -49.60
C PHE A 79 -3.29 -11.25 -50.39
N LEU A 80 -2.91 -12.34 -49.75
CA LEU A 80 -2.58 -13.56 -50.45
C LEU A 80 -3.73 -14.54 -50.41
N ARG A 81 -4.34 -14.84 -51.56
CA ARG A 81 -5.33 -15.92 -51.79
C ARG A 81 -4.73 -17.32 -51.58
N ILE A 82 -3.78 -17.50 -50.73
CA ILE A 82 -3.28 -18.81 -50.31
C ILE A 82 -4.41 -19.46 -49.51
N ARG A 83 -4.77 -20.70 -49.82
CA ARG A 83 -5.72 -21.52 -49.04
C ARG A 83 -5.33 -21.41 -47.56
N LEU A 84 -5.99 -20.48 -46.85
CA LEU A 84 -5.73 -20.22 -45.46
C LEU A 84 -6.13 -21.47 -44.69
N VAL A 85 -5.14 -22.12 -44.10
CA VAL A 85 -5.38 -23.28 -43.24
C VAL A 85 -6.34 -22.81 -42.16
N GLU A 86 -7.49 -23.45 -42.14
CA GLU A 86 -8.62 -23.01 -41.36
C GLU A 86 -8.35 -23.23 -39.86
N VAL A 87 -8.44 -22.14 -39.06
CA VAL A 87 -8.45 -22.24 -37.62
C VAL A 87 -9.90 -22.38 -37.19
N LYS A 88 -10.26 -23.52 -36.63
CA LYS A 88 -11.63 -23.85 -36.22
C LYS A 88 -11.79 -23.76 -34.71
N MET A 89 -12.90 -23.16 -34.26
CA MET A 89 -13.31 -23.23 -32.87
C MET A 89 -13.72 -24.69 -32.52
N VAL A 90 -13.37 -25.12 -31.30
CA VAL A 90 -13.66 -26.44 -30.77
C VAL A 90 -14.57 -26.34 -29.58
N GLY A 91 -15.78 -26.84 -29.70
CA GLY A 91 -16.79 -26.78 -28.66
C GLY A 91 -17.42 -25.38 -28.50
N THR A 92 -18.19 -25.19 -27.45
CA THR A 92 -18.80 -23.92 -27.07
C THR A 92 -17.85 -23.11 -26.20
N PRO A 93 -17.83 -21.77 -26.32
CA PRO A 93 -17.11 -20.90 -25.40
C PRO A 93 -17.57 -21.13 -23.96
N LYS A 94 -16.63 -21.04 -23.03
CA LYS A 94 -16.93 -21.10 -21.62
C LYS A 94 -16.71 -19.74 -20.99
N VAL A 95 -17.51 -19.39 -19.99
CA VAL A 95 -17.31 -18.22 -19.16
C VAL A 95 -16.68 -18.69 -17.85
N GLN A 96 -15.52 -18.15 -17.50
CA GLN A 96 -14.88 -18.38 -16.20
C GLN A 96 -14.90 -17.11 -15.37
N PHE A 97 -15.49 -17.17 -14.20
CA PHE A 97 -15.39 -16.10 -13.23
C PHE A 97 -14.16 -16.34 -12.34
N VAL A 98 -13.18 -15.46 -12.48
CA VAL A 98 -11.91 -15.55 -11.77
C VAL A 98 -11.94 -14.55 -10.60
N PRO A 99 -11.68 -15.01 -9.36
CA PRO A 99 -11.74 -14.16 -8.19
C PRO A 99 -10.46 -13.31 -8.06
N PHE A 100 -10.66 -12.09 -7.56
CA PHE A 100 -9.61 -11.17 -7.16
C PHE A 100 -9.95 -10.55 -5.81
N TRP A 101 -8.96 -10.43 -4.94
CA TRP A 101 -9.12 -9.77 -3.67
C TRP A 101 -8.68 -8.31 -3.75
N VAL A 102 -9.46 -7.45 -3.13
CA VAL A 102 -9.11 -6.06 -2.87
C VAL A 102 -9.25 -5.81 -1.39
N ALA A 103 -8.15 -5.41 -0.75
CA ALA A 103 -8.19 -5.04 0.65
C ALA A 103 -7.57 -3.66 0.85
N GLN A 104 -8.20 -2.86 1.70
CA GLN A 104 -7.75 -1.52 2.11
C GLN A 104 -7.75 -1.44 3.62
N GLY A 105 -6.81 -0.70 4.15
CA GLY A 105 -6.71 -0.49 5.58
C GLY A 105 -5.71 0.60 5.91
N TYR A 106 -5.66 0.94 7.18
CA TYR A 106 -4.71 1.91 7.70
C TYR A 106 -4.06 1.40 8.99
N HIS A 107 -2.95 1.99 9.30
CA HIS A 107 -2.23 1.79 10.54
C HIS A 107 -1.95 3.14 11.18
N GLU A 108 -2.21 3.24 12.45
CA GLU A 108 -1.90 4.40 13.27
C GLU A 108 -1.14 3.97 14.54
N CYS A 109 -0.15 4.76 14.89
CA CYS A 109 0.69 4.50 16.05
C CYS A 109 1.02 5.80 16.78
N PHE A 110 0.71 5.84 18.08
CA PHE A 110 1.14 6.89 18.99
C PHE A 110 2.26 6.35 19.86
N PHE A 111 3.35 7.10 19.95
CA PHE A 111 4.52 6.65 20.69
C PHE A 111 5.36 7.80 21.19
N PHE A 112 6.08 7.56 22.28
CA PHE A 112 7.13 8.46 22.75
C PHE A 112 8.47 8.10 22.12
N ARG A 113 9.22 9.12 21.72
CA ARG A 113 10.60 8.95 21.27
C ARG A 113 11.51 9.99 21.91
N GLY A 114 12.79 9.62 22.10
CA GLY A 114 13.82 10.54 22.48
C GLY A 114 14.27 11.39 21.30
N SER A 115 14.45 12.69 21.53
CA SER A 115 14.93 13.65 20.54
C SER A 115 15.96 14.57 21.11
N SER A 116 16.83 15.09 20.24
CA SER A 116 17.72 16.19 20.58
C SER A 116 17.53 17.33 19.62
N TYR A 117 17.45 18.54 20.17
CA TYR A 117 17.25 19.75 19.41
C TYR A 117 18.45 20.65 19.47
N ARG A 118 18.76 21.31 18.35
CA ARG A 118 19.70 22.41 18.27
C ARG A 118 18.92 23.69 18.00
N ILE A 119 18.94 24.60 18.94
CA ILE A 119 18.22 25.86 18.85
C ILE A 119 19.24 26.96 18.59
N ASN A 120 19.19 27.57 17.41
CA ASN A 120 20.04 28.69 17.07
C ASN A 120 19.65 29.93 17.89
N VAL A 121 20.64 30.65 18.36
CA VAL A 121 20.46 31.90 19.10
C VAL A 121 21.22 33.04 18.41
N GLY A 122 20.80 34.26 18.66
CA GLY A 122 21.48 35.44 18.16
C GLY A 122 22.93 35.58 18.63
N ASP A 123 23.72 36.33 17.91
CA ASP A 123 25.15 36.50 18.20
C ASP A 123 25.39 37.29 19.51
N ASP A 124 24.42 38.06 19.92
CA ASP A 124 24.38 38.86 21.16
C ASP A 124 24.00 38.05 22.41
N VAL A 125 23.49 36.81 22.23
CA VAL A 125 23.12 35.95 23.35
C VAL A 125 24.36 35.37 24.01
N LEU A 126 24.49 35.55 25.35
CA LEU A 126 25.61 35.05 26.14
C LEU A 126 25.31 33.72 26.82
N ALA A 127 24.06 33.53 27.26
CA ALA A 127 23.58 32.31 27.90
C ALA A 127 22.07 32.16 27.68
N VAL A 128 21.58 30.93 27.78
CA VAL A 128 20.16 30.58 27.67
C VAL A 128 19.77 29.79 28.90
N GLU A 129 18.68 30.18 29.54
CA GLU A 129 18.06 29.42 30.63
C GLU A 129 16.85 28.67 30.09
N VAL A 130 16.79 27.36 30.35
CA VAL A 130 15.66 26.49 30.02
C VAL A 130 15.33 25.67 31.24
N GLU A 131 14.09 25.77 31.71
CA GLU A 131 13.59 25.06 32.90
C GLU A 131 14.45 25.31 34.16
N GLY A 132 14.82 26.55 34.38
CA GLY A 132 15.65 26.95 35.55
C GLY A 132 17.11 26.49 35.46
N ARG A 133 17.58 25.99 34.34
CA ARG A 133 18.96 25.54 34.10
C ARG A 133 19.63 26.37 33.02
N VAL A 134 20.79 26.93 33.36
CA VAL A 134 21.61 27.63 32.37
C VAL A 134 22.27 26.63 31.45
N ARG A 135 22.05 26.78 30.13
CA ARG A 135 22.64 25.95 29.09
C ARG A 135 23.81 26.67 28.45
N ASN A 136 24.91 25.93 28.28
CA ASN A 136 26.09 26.43 27.59
C ASN A 136 25.83 26.57 26.11
N LEU A 137 26.26 27.68 25.52
CA LEU A 137 26.21 27.88 24.08
C LEU A 137 27.37 27.15 23.39
N ILE A 138 27.04 26.46 22.30
CA ILE A 138 27.99 25.74 21.48
C ILE A 138 28.20 26.54 20.18
N SER A 139 29.45 26.86 19.87
CA SER A 139 29.82 27.49 18.62
C SER A 139 30.37 26.40 17.67
N GLU A 140 29.73 26.20 16.52
CA GLU A 140 30.28 25.29 15.49
C GLU A 140 31.53 25.89 14.86
N GLU A 141 32.69 25.36 15.21
CA GLU A 141 33.86 25.55 14.38
C GLU A 141 33.73 24.62 13.15
N LYS A 142 33.44 25.22 11.97
CA LYS A 142 33.58 24.47 10.70
C LYS A 142 35.05 24.12 10.53
N PRO A 143 35.47 22.88 10.69
CA PRO A 143 36.86 22.51 10.43
C PRO A 143 37.11 22.67 8.92
N PHE A 144 38.00 23.59 8.56
CA PHE A 144 38.58 23.60 7.22
C PHE A 144 39.48 22.37 7.05
N ARG A 145 38.86 21.18 6.97
CA ARG A 145 39.57 19.89 6.95
C ARG A 145 40.46 19.69 5.71
N PHE A 146 40.29 20.50 4.67
CA PHE A 146 40.98 20.32 3.37
C PHE A 146 42.06 21.34 3.08
N LEU A 147 42.38 22.28 3.98
CA LEU A 147 43.44 23.22 3.80
C LEU A 147 44.73 22.79 4.49
N PRO A 148 45.90 22.97 3.80
CA PRO A 148 47.20 22.76 4.44
C PRO A 148 47.32 23.57 5.72
N GLU A 149 48.07 23.05 6.70
CA GLU A 149 48.08 23.58 8.07
C GLU A 149 48.52 25.07 8.15
N GLY A 150 49.38 25.52 7.26
CA GLY A 150 49.80 26.92 7.17
C GLY A 150 48.73 27.92 6.65
N LEU A 151 47.86 27.45 5.75
CA LEU A 151 46.72 28.21 5.25
C LEU A 151 45.51 28.14 6.16
N ARG A 152 45.41 27.11 7.03
CA ARG A 152 44.35 26.95 8.01
C ARG A 152 44.34 28.05 9.08
N ARG A 153 45.56 28.47 9.54
CA ARG A 153 45.66 29.52 10.54
C ARG A 153 45.28 30.90 10.01
N THR A 154 45.62 31.18 8.78
CA THR A 154 45.26 32.46 8.12
C THR A 154 43.82 32.50 7.66
N ALA A 155 43.32 31.45 7.05
CA ALA A 155 41.92 31.35 6.66
C ALA A 155 40.98 31.30 7.85
N GLY A 156 41.35 30.65 8.97
CA GLY A 156 40.60 30.65 10.21
C GLY A 156 40.44 32.04 10.84
N LYS A 157 41.52 32.87 10.79
CA LYS A 157 41.46 34.24 11.28
C LYS A 157 40.65 35.17 10.40
N LEU A 158 40.77 35.07 9.06
CA LEU A 158 39.94 35.84 8.13
C LEU A 158 38.47 35.41 8.09
N GLY A 159 38.18 34.09 8.15
CA GLY A 159 36.85 33.57 8.14
C GLY A 159 36.05 33.90 9.42
N SER A 160 36.75 33.99 10.57
CA SER A 160 36.13 34.39 11.83
C SER A 160 35.77 35.86 11.91
N LEU A 161 36.40 36.68 11.06
CA LEU A 161 36.13 38.14 10.99
C LEU A 161 34.99 38.47 10.00
N LEU A 162 34.63 37.56 9.09
CA LEU A 162 33.70 37.87 8.01
C LEU A 162 32.31 37.18 8.14
N THR A 163 32.16 36.16 8.97
CA THR A 163 30.86 35.53 9.19
C THR A 163 30.65 35.26 10.68
N PRO A 164 29.61 35.79 11.28
CA PRO A 164 29.26 35.44 12.65
C PRO A 164 29.02 33.94 12.74
N LYS A 165 29.68 33.30 13.70
CA LYS A 165 29.52 31.84 13.92
C LYS A 165 28.15 31.61 14.50
N PRO A 166 27.32 30.78 13.90
CA PRO A 166 26.01 30.46 14.49
C PRO A 166 26.24 29.83 15.86
N LYS A 167 25.62 30.46 16.89
CA LYS A 167 25.58 29.92 18.24
C LYS A 167 24.30 29.14 18.40
N TYR A 168 24.38 27.99 19.08
CA TYR A 168 23.22 27.21 19.42
C TYR A 168 23.34 26.60 20.81
N PHE A 169 22.23 26.26 21.41
CA PHE A 169 22.23 25.36 22.56
C PHE A 169 21.52 24.06 22.20
N ALA A 170 21.94 22.98 22.83
CA ALA A 170 21.40 21.65 22.59
C ALA A 170 20.49 21.24 23.75
N VAL A 171 19.31 20.75 23.40
CA VAL A 171 18.42 20.02 24.30
C VAL A 171 18.53 18.56 23.92
N ASN A 172 19.26 17.76 24.72
CA ASN A 172 19.62 16.39 24.33
C ASN A 172 18.64 15.32 24.83
N ASP A 173 17.81 15.67 25.82
CA ASP A 173 16.95 14.71 26.52
C ASP A 173 15.46 15.07 26.36
N ALA A 174 15.10 15.60 25.20
CA ALA A 174 13.70 15.90 24.94
C ALA A 174 12.94 14.60 24.64
N THR A 175 11.75 14.48 25.21
CA THR A 175 10.82 13.41 24.86
C THR A 175 9.69 14.00 24.02
N GLU A 176 9.45 13.39 22.87
CA GLU A 176 8.39 13.76 21.94
C GLU A 176 7.27 12.75 21.96
N LEU A 177 6.02 13.24 21.98
CA LEU A 177 4.88 12.44 21.57
C LEU A 177 4.80 12.50 20.03
N ALA A 178 4.91 11.36 19.40
CA ALA A 178 4.89 11.24 17.95
C ALA A 178 3.68 10.41 17.49
N TYR A 179 3.17 10.79 16.33
CA TYR A 179 2.09 10.10 15.65
C TYR A 179 2.59 9.63 14.27
N GLN A 180 2.31 8.38 13.94
CA GLN A 180 2.60 7.81 12.64
C GLN A 180 1.31 7.25 12.05
N TYR A 181 1.03 7.63 10.80
CA TYR A 181 -0.10 7.13 10.04
C TYR A 181 0.38 6.56 8.71
N SER A 182 -0.24 5.47 8.28
CA SER A 182 0.00 4.90 6.96
C SER A 182 -1.24 4.18 6.45
N GLU A 183 -1.52 4.34 5.16
CA GLU A 183 -2.58 3.63 4.46
C GLU A 183 -1.99 2.62 3.50
N GLY A 184 -2.73 1.56 3.24
CA GLY A 184 -2.37 0.54 2.27
C GLY A 184 -3.58 0.03 1.50
N THR A 185 -3.34 -0.28 0.24
CA THR A 185 -4.26 -1.03 -0.60
C THR A 185 -3.49 -2.13 -1.28
N ILE A 186 -4.05 -3.33 -1.29
CA ILE A 186 -3.51 -4.47 -2.04
C ILE A 186 -4.56 -5.03 -2.99
N TYR A 187 -4.06 -5.55 -4.10
CA TYR A 187 -4.81 -6.26 -5.11
C TYR A 187 -4.15 -7.61 -5.30
N VAL A 188 -4.89 -8.68 -5.10
CA VAL A 188 -4.35 -10.04 -5.07
C VAL A 188 -5.13 -10.92 -6.04
N ASP A 189 -4.41 -11.62 -6.92
CA ASP A 189 -5.02 -12.53 -7.88
C ASP A 189 -5.55 -13.81 -7.20
N ALA A 190 -6.22 -14.66 -7.97
CA ALA A 190 -6.75 -15.94 -7.49
C ALA A 190 -5.69 -16.86 -6.89
N TYR A 191 -4.42 -16.66 -7.24
CA TYR A 191 -3.29 -17.49 -6.79
C TYR A 191 -2.53 -16.86 -5.61
N GLY A 192 -2.98 -15.73 -5.11
CA GLY A 192 -2.35 -15.06 -3.97
C GLY A 192 -1.19 -14.12 -4.33
N ARG A 193 -1.01 -13.76 -5.60
CA ARG A 193 0.06 -12.84 -6.03
C ARG A 193 -0.49 -11.42 -6.10
N GLU A 194 0.32 -10.43 -5.67
CA GLU A 194 -0.03 -9.03 -5.92
C GLU A 194 0.03 -8.73 -7.41
N ASP A 195 -1.03 -8.10 -7.95
CA ASP A 195 -1.14 -7.77 -9.37
C ASP A 195 -1.36 -6.27 -9.57
N VAL A 196 -0.32 -5.61 -10.12
CA VAL A 196 -0.35 -4.17 -10.42
C VAL A 196 -1.32 -3.85 -11.57
N LYS A 197 -1.47 -4.76 -12.55
CA LYS A 197 -2.41 -4.58 -13.66
C LYS A 197 -3.84 -4.56 -13.15
N LEU A 198 -4.13 -5.36 -12.13
CA LEU A 198 -5.43 -5.37 -11.47
C LEU A 198 -5.72 -4.04 -10.79
N GLN A 199 -4.71 -3.36 -10.24
CA GLN A 199 -4.87 -2.02 -9.69
C GLN A 199 -5.33 -1.01 -10.74
N GLU A 200 -4.75 -1.05 -11.95
CA GLU A 200 -5.15 -0.18 -13.06
C GLU A 200 -6.56 -0.51 -13.54
N PHE A 201 -6.87 -1.80 -13.67
CA PHE A 201 -8.19 -2.28 -14.00
C PHE A 201 -9.26 -1.81 -13.00
N MET A 202 -8.97 -1.85 -11.71
CA MET A 202 -9.89 -1.45 -10.65
C MET A 202 -10.09 0.07 -10.51
N LYS A 203 -9.25 0.89 -11.15
CA LYS A 203 -9.44 2.35 -11.23
C LYS A 203 -10.51 2.75 -12.25
N SER A 204 -10.84 1.86 -13.20
CA SER A 204 -11.96 2.07 -14.11
C SER A 204 -13.28 1.87 -13.38
N GLU A 205 -14.32 2.59 -13.78
CA GLU A 205 -15.68 2.38 -13.27
C GLU A 205 -16.21 1.04 -13.76
N LEU A 206 -16.02 0.01 -12.94
CA LEU A 206 -16.48 -1.33 -13.26
C LEU A 206 -17.98 -1.45 -12.98
N PRO A 207 -18.78 -1.96 -13.93
CA PRO A 207 -20.17 -2.31 -13.69
C PRO A 207 -20.24 -3.56 -12.79
N MET A 208 -20.11 -3.35 -11.49
CA MET A 208 -20.13 -4.41 -10.49
C MET A 208 -21.49 -4.48 -9.81
N ARG A 209 -21.94 -5.69 -9.54
CA ARG A 209 -23.06 -5.96 -8.64
C ARG A 209 -22.61 -6.76 -7.45
N GLU A 210 -23.15 -6.44 -6.29
CA GLU A 210 -22.98 -7.23 -5.09
C GLU A 210 -23.77 -8.54 -5.21
N ILE A 211 -23.16 -9.64 -4.76
CA ILE A 211 -23.77 -10.97 -4.77
C ILE A 211 -23.61 -11.61 -3.39
N SER A 212 -24.66 -12.30 -2.95
CA SER A 212 -24.63 -12.99 -1.66
C SER A 212 -23.98 -14.37 -1.74
N ASP A 213 -24.11 -15.04 -2.88
CA ASP A 213 -23.63 -16.41 -3.08
C ASP A 213 -23.17 -16.59 -4.52
N PRO A 214 -21.83 -16.67 -4.73
CA PRO A 214 -21.27 -16.85 -6.07
C PRO A 214 -21.61 -18.23 -6.69
N GLU A 215 -21.93 -19.26 -5.91
CA GLU A 215 -22.25 -20.58 -6.45
C GLU A 215 -23.59 -20.60 -7.18
N GLN A 216 -24.54 -19.74 -6.79
CA GLN A 216 -25.82 -19.62 -7.50
C GLN A 216 -25.67 -19.15 -8.95
N LEU A 217 -24.58 -18.46 -9.29
CA LEU A 217 -24.31 -18.03 -10.66
C LEU A 217 -23.97 -19.21 -11.59
N VAL A 218 -23.28 -20.20 -11.07
CA VAL A 218 -22.88 -21.39 -11.85
C VAL A 218 -24.11 -22.25 -12.22
N MET A 219 -25.11 -22.22 -11.36
CA MET A 219 -26.33 -23.01 -11.59
C MET A 219 -27.28 -22.38 -12.61
N SER A 220 -27.15 -21.07 -12.90
CA SER A 220 -28.08 -20.35 -13.74
C SER A 220 -27.73 -20.33 -15.23
N GLU A 221 -26.45 -20.56 -15.61
CA GLU A 221 -26.01 -20.46 -17.00
C GLU A 221 -25.14 -21.66 -17.42
N ILE A 222 -25.54 -22.32 -18.51
CA ILE A 222 -24.81 -23.48 -19.08
C ILE A 222 -23.43 -23.01 -19.57
N GLY A 223 -22.37 -23.68 -19.07
CA GLY A 223 -20.98 -23.39 -19.49
C GLY A 223 -20.25 -22.38 -18.61
N THR A 224 -20.88 -21.89 -17.56
CA THR A 224 -20.25 -21.01 -16.56
C THR A 224 -19.41 -21.85 -15.58
N GLN A 225 -18.21 -21.37 -15.27
CA GLN A 225 -17.30 -21.95 -14.28
C GLN A 225 -16.88 -20.88 -13.27
N LEU A 226 -16.96 -21.22 -12.01
CA LEU A 226 -16.42 -20.39 -10.93
C LEU A 226 -15.04 -20.92 -10.55
N VAL A 227 -14.03 -20.07 -10.61
CA VAL A 227 -12.69 -20.39 -10.08
C VAL A 227 -12.71 -20.07 -8.60
N GLN A 228 -12.34 -21.03 -7.77
CA GLN A 228 -12.23 -20.81 -6.32
C GLN A 228 -10.93 -20.06 -6.02
N PRO A 229 -10.95 -19.06 -5.11
CA PRO A 229 -9.74 -18.39 -4.67
C PRO A 229 -8.87 -19.37 -3.87
N ILE A 230 -7.57 -19.43 -4.18
CA ILE A 230 -6.59 -20.20 -3.41
C ILE A 230 -6.19 -19.42 -2.16
N GLU A 231 -6.09 -18.10 -2.29
CA GLU A 231 -5.76 -17.22 -1.17
C GLU A 231 -7.00 -16.98 -0.30
N THR A 232 -6.83 -17.15 1.01
CA THR A 232 -7.89 -16.90 1.98
C THR A 232 -7.98 -15.43 2.36
N LYS A 233 -9.11 -15.01 2.93
CA LYS A 233 -9.27 -13.64 3.43
C LYS A 233 -8.22 -13.28 4.50
N GLU A 234 -7.90 -14.23 5.36
CA GLU A 234 -6.87 -14.07 6.41
C GLU A 234 -5.49 -13.85 5.79
N GLY A 235 -5.16 -14.60 4.74
CA GLY A 235 -3.92 -14.44 3.99
C GLY A 235 -3.81 -13.07 3.31
N VAL A 236 -4.90 -12.60 2.72
CA VAL A 236 -4.98 -11.26 2.12
C VAL A 236 -4.80 -10.16 3.16
N VAL A 237 -5.50 -10.26 4.30
CA VAL A 237 -5.39 -9.27 5.38
C VAL A 237 -3.99 -9.25 5.99
N ARG A 238 -3.35 -10.42 6.13
CA ARG A 238 -1.94 -10.49 6.56
C ARG A 238 -1.00 -9.75 5.61
N LYS A 239 -1.16 -9.92 4.30
CA LYS A 239 -0.36 -9.18 3.30
C LYS A 239 -0.61 -7.67 3.38
N LEU A 240 -1.88 -7.26 3.56
CA LEU A 240 -2.20 -5.86 3.78
C LEU A 240 -1.52 -5.32 5.04
N HIS A 241 -1.55 -6.05 6.14
CA HIS A 241 -0.88 -5.70 7.39
C HIS A 241 0.62 -5.53 7.19
N GLU A 242 1.31 -6.50 6.57
CA GLU A 242 2.75 -6.44 6.28
C GLU A 242 3.14 -5.23 5.45
N LYS A 243 2.28 -4.81 4.52
CA LYS A 243 2.51 -3.65 3.66
C LYS A 243 2.23 -2.31 4.35
N THR A 244 1.23 -2.29 5.22
CA THR A 244 0.68 -1.06 5.81
C THR A 244 1.32 -0.74 7.14
N VAL A 245 1.57 -1.75 7.99
CA VAL A 245 2.12 -1.54 9.33
C VAL A 245 3.60 -1.23 9.24
N LYS A 246 3.97 -0.07 9.75
CA LYS A 246 5.36 0.37 9.85
C LYS A 246 5.68 0.60 11.32
N ALA A 247 6.57 -0.22 11.86
CA ALA A 247 7.07 0.03 13.21
C ALA A 247 7.86 1.35 13.26
N PRO A 248 7.69 2.17 14.31
CA PRO A 248 8.52 3.35 14.50
C PRO A 248 9.98 2.95 14.66
N ARG A 249 10.89 3.68 13.99
CA ARG A 249 12.33 3.34 13.97
C ARG A 249 12.99 3.47 15.34
N THR A 250 12.55 4.47 16.10
CA THR A 250 13.04 4.75 17.46
C THR A 250 11.86 5.11 18.33
N PHE A 251 11.70 4.44 19.45
CA PHE A 251 10.66 4.77 20.43
C PHE A 251 11.12 4.41 21.84
N ILE A 252 10.58 5.11 22.81
CA ILE A 252 10.70 4.82 24.24
C ILE A 252 9.53 3.95 24.67
N LYS A 253 8.32 4.33 24.27
CA LYS A 253 7.07 3.63 24.59
C LYS A 253 6.05 3.81 23.48
N ILE A 254 5.35 2.75 23.14
CA ILE A 254 4.16 2.80 22.27
C ILE A 254 2.93 2.95 23.18
N LEU A 255 2.11 3.96 22.90
CA LEU A 255 0.88 4.25 23.62
C LEU A 255 -0.31 3.55 22.99
N SER A 256 -0.37 3.61 21.65
CA SER A 256 -1.40 2.96 20.85
C SER A 256 -0.80 2.49 19.55
N ASN A 257 -1.20 1.31 19.12
CA ASN A 257 -0.79 0.72 17.84
C ASN A 257 -2.00 -0.01 17.27
N ARG A 258 -2.65 0.59 16.26
CA ARG A 258 -3.91 0.11 15.71
C ARG A 258 -3.78 -0.11 14.22
N PHE A 259 -4.13 -1.30 13.77
CA PHE A 259 -4.32 -1.61 12.37
C PHE A 259 -5.79 -1.91 12.14
N GLU A 260 -6.39 -1.32 11.11
CA GLU A 260 -7.79 -1.50 10.76
C GLU A 260 -7.96 -1.77 9.27
N VAL A 261 -8.78 -2.74 8.95
CA VAL A 261 -9.21 -3.05 7.58
C VAL A 261 -10.50 -2.31 7.29
N THR A 262 -10.43 -1.33 6.39
CA THR A 262 -11.59 -0.49 6.04
C THR A 262 -12.43 -1.09 4.92
N LYS A 263 -11.80 -1.90 4.07
CA LYS A 263 -12.49 -2.57 2.95
C LYS A 263 -11.86 -3.93 2.69
N LEU A 264 -12.71 -4.94 2.53
CA LEU A 264 -12.32 -6.26 2.07
C LEU A 264 -13.35 -6.74 1.05
N SER A 265 -12.91 -6.96 -0.19
CA SER A 265 -13.80 -7.33 -1.28
C SER A 265 -13.22 -8.50 -2.07
N LEU A 266 -14.08 -9.45 -2.39
CA LEU A 266 -13.81 -10.52 -3.35
C LEU A 266 -14.56 -10.20 -4.64
N ILE A 267 -13.84 -10.02 -5.74
CA ILE A 267 -14.40 -9.56 -7.01
C ILE A 267 -14.21 -10.65 -8.05
N TYR A 268 -15.30 -11.14 -8.61
CA TYR A 268 -15.30 -12.08 -9.71
C TYR A 268 -15.31 -11.37 -11.05
N VAL A 269 -14.24 -11.56 -11.82
CA VAL A 269 -14.09 -10.99 -13.17
C VAL A 269 -14.35 -12.08 -14.20
N PRO A 270 -15.23 -11.85 -15.19
CA PRO A 270 -15.54 -12.83 -16.23
C PRO A 270 -14.40 -12.93 -17.26
N PHE A 271 -14.07 -14.13 -17.66
CA PHE A 271 -13.20 -14.44 -18.78
C PHE A 271 -13.89 -15.38 -19.73
N TYR A 272 -13.93 -15.03 -21.01
CA TYR A 272 -14.36 -15.92 -22.06
C TYR A 272 -13.19 -16.81 -22.49
N VAL A 273 -13.39 -18.11 -22.45
CA VAL A 273 -12.38 -19.12 -22.84
C VAL A 273 -12.81 -19.78 -24.12
N PHE A 274 -12.05 -19.52 -25.18
CA PHE A 274 -12.24 -20.09 -26.49
C PHE A 274 -11.17 -21.13 -26.76
N ARG A 275 -11.56 -22.27 -27.37
CA ARG A 275 -10.62 -23.29 -27.81
C ARG A 275 -10.58 -23.28 -29.33
N TYR A 276 -9.39 -23.16 -29.89
CA TYR A 276 -9.18 -23.18 -31.33
C TYR A 276 -8.23 -24.30 -31.71
N ARG A 277 -8.53 -24.95 -32.85
CA ARG A 277 -7.71 -26.00 -33.42
C ARG A 277 -7.12 -25.56 -34.74
N HIS A 278 -5.81 -25.80 -34.92
CA HIS A 278 -5.08 -25.60 -36.16
C HIS A 278 -4.07 -26.75 -36.37
N LYS A 279 -4.14 -27.45 -37.49
CA LYS A 279 -3.23 -28.58 -37.81
C LYS A 279 -3.06 -29.58 -36.65
N GLY A 280 -4.16 -29.97 -36.03
CA GLY A 280 -4.16 -30.93 -34.91
C GLY A 280 -3.78 -30.34 -33.55
N ARG A 281 -3.22 -29.14 -33.48
CA ARG A 281 -2.88 -28.47 -32.24
C ARG A 281 -4.10 -27.66 -31.73
N VAL A 282 -4.38 -27.80 -30.45
CA VAL A 282 -5.43 -27.02 -29.76
C VAL A 282 -4.77 -25.98 -28.87
N LYS A 283 -5.24 -24.75 -28.96
CA LYS A 283 -4.84 -23.66 -28.07
C LYS A 283 -6.06 -22.99 -27.48
N GLU A 284 -5.90 -22.46 -26.28
CA GLU A 284 -6.92 -21.64 -25.59
C GLU A 284 -6.62 -20.18 -25.79
N LEU A 285 -7.66 -19.38 -25.99
CA LEU A 285 -7.65 -17.93 -26.00
C LEU A 285 -8.56 -17.48 -24.85
N ARG A 286 -8.01 -16.71 -23.93
CA ARG A 286 -8.75 -16.13 -22.82
C ARG A 286 -8.94 -14.65 -23.10
N ILE A 287 -10.16 -14.16 -23.03
CA ILE A 287 -10.52 -12.76 -23.23
C ILE A 287 -11.19 -12.26 -21.96
N ASN A 288 -10.69 -11.16 -21.40
CA ASN A 288 -11.35 -10.49 -20.31
C ASN A 288 -12.74 -10.05 -20.76
N GLY A 289 -13.77 -10.56 -20.08
CA GLY A 289 -15.17 -10.35 -20.44
C GLY A 289 -15.68 -8.92 -20.20
N PHE A 290 -14.84 -8.05 -19.67
CA PHE A 290 -15.16 -6.63 -19.51
C PHE A 290 -14.34 -5.75 -20.45
N THR A 291 -12.99 -5.88 -20.45
CA THR A 291 -12.12 -5.03 -21.28
C THR A 291 -11.98 -5.50 -22.71
N GLY A 292 -12.28 -6.77 -23.00
CA GLY A 292 -12.02 -7.38 -24.31
C GLY A 292 -10.53 -7.68 -24.57
N GLU A 293 -9.67 -7.48 -23.59
CA GLU A 293 -8.25 -7.77 -23.72
C GLU A 293 -7.95 -9.27 -23.62
N VAL A 294 -6.91 -9.70 -24.35
CA VAL A 294 -6.42 -11.06 -24.26
C VAL A 294 -5.65 -11.20 -22.96
N ALA A 295 -6.05 -12.17 -22.15
CA ALA A 295 -5.30 -12.57 -20.95
C ALA A 295 -4.28 -13.66 -21.33
N ASP A 296 -3.07 -13.49 -20.85
CA ASP A 296 -1.96 -14.43 -21.04
C ASP A 296 -2.14 -15.68 -20.14
#